data_0aaf155df57ff4d6d0b92e2c974fb86a
#
_entry.id   0aaf155df57ff4d6d0b92e2c974fb86a
#
_cell.length_a   1.000
_cell.length_b   1.000
_cell.length_c   1.000
_cell.angle_alpha   90.00
_cell.angle_beta   90.00
_cell.angle_gamma   90.00
#
_symmetry.space_group_name_H-M   'P 1'
#
loop_
_entity.id
_entity.type
_entity.pdbx_description
1 polymer ?
#
loop_
_entity_poly.entity_id
_entity_poly.type
_entity_poly.pdbx_seq_one_letter_code
_entity_poly.pdbx_strand_id
1 'polypeptide(L)'
;MAERVDTVAILGLGLIGGSLARALRAKGFCRRVIGYGHREPSLRRGLELGVIDGFTLDLDEVIASADILVICTPTLVAADVLGSILPRLRGLARVPVITDAASVKGNLYAAAKTACGGEFPPELVLGHPIAGSERSGVEASKADLYENHRVILTPV
;
A
#
# COMPACT_ATOMS: atom_id res chain seq x y z
N MET A 1 -20.16 14.97 -5.99
CA MET A 1 -19.53 14.49 -4.74
C MET A 1 -18.62 13.30 -5.04
N ALA A 2 -17.39 13.38 -4.64
CA ALA A 2 -16.50 12.23 -4.75
C ALA A 2 -16.99 11.12 -3.81
N GLU A 3 -17.10 9.91 -4.32
CA GLU A 3 -17.38 8.75 -3.49
C GLU A 3 -16.24 8.55 -2.51
N ARG A 4 -16.60 8.33 -1.25
CA ARG A 4 -15.61 8.05 -0.21
C ARG A 4 -15.18 6.60 -0.31
N VAL A 5 -13.88 6.37 -0.35
CA VAL A 5 -13.30 5.02 -0.31
C VAL A 5 -13.57 4.41 1.07
N ASP A 6 -13.98 3.16 1.11
CA ASP A 6 -14.26 2.49 2.39
C ASP A 6 -12.96 2.07 3.10
N THR A 7 -12.17 1.22 2.47
CA THR A 7 -10.98 0.63 3.10
C THR A 7 -9.75 0.76 2.23
N VAL A 8 -8.69 1.33 2.79
CA VAL A 8 -7.34 1.33 2.22
C VAL A 8 -6.46 0.41 3.05
N ALA A 9 -5.75 -0.50 2.39
CA ALA A 9 -4.78 -1.37 3.04
C ALA A 9 -3.36 -0.90 2.76
N ILE A 10 -2.56 -0.79 3.81
CA ILE A 10 -1.15 -0.45 3.75
C ILE A 10 -0.34 -1.73 3.98
N LEU A 11 0.36 -2.18 2.95
CA LEU A 11 1.20 -3.38 3.00
C LEU A 11 2.63 -2.94 3.30
N GLY A 12 3.06 -3.14 4.52
CA GLY A 12 4.33 -2.64 5.04
C GLY A 12 4.15 -1.35 5.83
N LEU A 13 4.03 -1.48 7.14
CA LEU A 13 3.80 -0.34 8.02
C LEU A 13 5.11 0.16 8.64
N GLY A 14 5.77 1.07 7.93
CA GLY A 14 6.97 1.76 8.37
C GLY A 14 6.77 3.27 8.29
N LEU A 15 7.84 4.01 8.01
CA LEU A 15 7.76 5.47 7.86
C LEU A 15 6.84 5.85 6.70
N ILE A 16 7.04 5.28 5.52
CA ILE A 16 6.30 5.63 4.30
C ILE A 16 4.83 5.21 4.44
N GLY A 17 4.58 3.94 4.74
CA GLY A 17 3.23 3.43 4.91
C GLY A 17 2.49 4.04 6.09
N GLY A 18 3.17 4.22 7.22
CA GLY A 18 2.61 4.86 8.40
C GLY A 18 2.23 6.32 8.15
N SER A 19 3.09 7.06 7.44
CA SER A 19 2.81 8.45 7.08
C SER A 19 1.62 8.57 6.12
N LEU A 20 1.53 7.66 5.14
CA LEU A 20 0.38 7.59 4.25
C LEU A 20 -0.91 7.31 5.04
N ALA A 21 -0.88 6.32 5.94
CA ALA A 21 -2.03 6.00 6.79
C ALA A 21 -2.49 7.20 7.61
N ARG A 22 -1.57 7.92 8.23
CA ARG A 22 -1.87 9.13 9.00
C ARG A 22 -2.49 10.22 8.12
N ALA A 23 -1.94 10.43 6.92
CA ALA A 23 -2.45 11.44 5.98
C ALA A 23 -3.88 11.11 5.51
N LEU A 24 -4.13 9.85 5.18
CA LEU A 24 -5.45 9.40 4.76
C LEU A 24 -6.50 9.59 5.85
N ARG A 25 -6.16 9.29 7.09
CA ARG A 25 -7.04 9.51 8.23
C ARG A 25 -7.28 11.00 8.49
N ALA A 26 -6.23 11.79 8.47
CA ALA A 26 -6.33 13.24 8.71
C ALA A 26 -7.20 13.95 7.67
N LYS A 27 -7.16 13.49 6.42
CA LYS A 27 -7.96 14.07 5.32
C LYS A 27 -9.35 13.43 5.18
N GLY A 28 -9.67 12.40 5.93
CA GLY A 28 -10.93 11.70 5.80
C GLY A 28 -11.13 11.03 4.44
N PHE A 29 -10.05 10.59 3.82
CA PHE A 29 -10.07 9.98 2.48
C PHE A 29 -10.84 8.67 2.44
N CYS A 30 -10.75 7.88 3.50
CA CYS A 30 -11.40 6.57 3.61
C CYS A 30 -11.99 6.39 5.01
N ARG A 31 -12.87 5.41 5.15
CA ARG A 31 -13.50 5.09 6.44
C ARG A 31 -12.54 4.39 7.37
N ARG A 32 -11.72 3.50 6.84
CA ARG A 32 -10.75 2.78 7.66
C ARG A 32 -9.48 2.48 6.88
N VAL A 33 -8.38 2.40 7.63
CA VAL A 33 -7.06 2.01 7.14
C VAL A 33 -6.67 0.74 7.88
N ILE A 34 -6.32 -0.31 7.13
CA ILE A 34 -5.83 -1.58 7.70
C ILE A 34 -4.38 -1.80 7.28
N GLY A 35 -3.61 -2.42 8.16
CA GLY A 35 -2.23 -2.79 7.90
C GLY A 35 -2.08 -4.27 7.58
N TYR A 36 -1.07 -4.58 6.79
CA TYR A 36 -0.64 -5.95 6.51
C TYR A 36 0.88 -6.00 6.51
N GLY A 37 1.47 -7.07 6.99
CA GLY A 37 2.92 -7.27 6.95
C GLY A 37 3.33 -8.54 7.68
N HIS A 38 4.63 -8.82 7.64
CA HIS A 38 5.21 -9.98 8.33
C HIS A 38 5.64 -9.65 9.77
N ARG A 39 5.77 -8.37 10.09
CA ARG A 39 6.25 -7.91 11.38
C ARG A 39 5.07 -7.45 12.23
N GLU A 40 4.44 -8.40 12.90
CA GLU A 40 3.31 -8.14 13.77
C GLU A 40 3.57 -7.05 14.82
N PRO A 41 4.76 -6.97 15.47
CA PRO A 41 5.03 -5.89 16.43
C PRO A 41 4.86 -4.48 15.83
N SER A 42 5.27 -4.26 14.58
CA SER A 42 5.09 -2.98 13.89
C SER A 42 3.61 -2.67 13.63
N LEU A 43 2.83 -3.67 13.28
CA LEU A 43 1.38 -3.54 13.06
C LEU A 43 0.66 -3.23 14.37
N ARG A 44 1.00 -3.93 15.45
CA ARG A 44 0.44 -3.66 16.79
C ARG A 44 0.79 -2.25 17.25
N ARG A 45 2.02 -1.82 17.03
CA ARG A 45 2.45 -0.47 17.37
C ARG A 45 1.67 0.59 16.58
N GLY A 46 1.43 0.34 15.30
CA GLY A 46 0.60 1.21 14.47
C GLY A 46 -0.83 1.31 14.99
N LEU A 47 -1.40 0.20 15.46
CA LEU A 47 -2.72 0.18 16.06
C LEU A 47 -2.75 0.96 17.38
N GLU A 48 -1.77 0.75 18.27
CA GLU A 48 -1.64 1.48 19.53
C GLU A 48 -1.51 2.99 19.33
N LEU A 49 -0.75 3.41 18.32
CA LEU A 49 -0.55 4.83 17.98
C LEU A 49 -1.74 5.45 17.25
N GLY A 50 -2.76 4.68 16.92
CA GLY A 50 -3.91 5.17 16.14
C GLY A 50 -3.61 5.46 14.69
N VAL A 51 -2.53 4.87 14.15
CA VAL A 51 -2.14 5.02 12.74
C VAL A 51 -3.04 4.20 11.83
N ILE A 52 -3.42 3.02 12.27
CA ILE A 52 -4.31 2.09 11.57
C ILE A 52 -5.49 1.71 12.46
N ASP A 53 -6.57 1.26 11.83
CA ASP A 53 -7.79 0.83 12.53
C ASP A 53 -7.78 -0.66 12.86
N GLY A 54 -6.97 -1.43 12.17
CA GLY A 54 -6.81 -2.86 12.35
C GLY A 54 -5.69 -3.39 11.47
N PHE A 55 -5.37 -4.67 11.60
CA PHE A 55 -4.39 -5.32 10.74
C PHE A 55 -4.71 -6.79 10.54
N THR A 56 -4.09 -7.39 9.54
CA THR A 56 -4.13 -8.83 9.30
C THR A 56 -2.76 -9.32 8.83
N LEU A 57 -2.48 -10.60 9.09
CA LEU A 57 -1.29 -11.29 8.58
C LEU A 57 -1.64 -12.19 7.37
N ASP A 58 -2.90 -12.20 6.97
CA ASP A 58 -3.42 -13.02 5.87
C ASP A 58 -3.61 -12.18 4.61
N LEU A 59 -2.86 -12.50 3.56
CA LEU A 59 -2.90 -11.75 2.30
C LEU A 59 -4.26 -11.85 1.61
N ASP A 60 -4.89 -13.03 1.63
CA ASP A 60 -6.21 -13.19 1.01
C ASP A 60 -7.27 -12.36 1.71
N GLU A 61 -7.20 -12.27 3.02
CA GLU A 61 -8.11 -11.44 3.82
C GLU A 61 -7.95 -9.96 3.48
N VAL A 62 -6.72 -9.46 3.38
CA VAL A 62 -6.49 -8.04 3.06
C VAL A 62 -6.94 -7.70 1.64
N ILE A 63 -6.72 -8.59 0.68
CA ILE A 63 -7.18 -8.40 -0.70
C ILE A 63 -8.71 -8.34 -0.77
N ALA A 64 -9.39 -9.23 -0.03
CA ALA A 64 -10.85 -9.29 -0.03
C ALA A 64 -11.49 -8.06 0.63
N SER A 65 -10.82 -7.44 1.60
CA SER A 65 -11.40 -6.36 2.39
C SER A 65 -11.10 -4.96 1.88
N ALA A 66 -10.09 -4.78 1.04
CA ALA A 66 -9.61 -3.46 0.63
C ALA A 66 -10.16 -3.00 -0.71
N ASP A 67 -10.42 -1.72 -0.83
CA ASP A 67 -10.70 -1.05 -2.11
C ASP A 67 -9.41 -0.63 -2.81
N ILE A 68 -8.41 -0.28 -2.01
CA ILE A 68 -7.08 0.11 -2.49
C ILE A 68 -6.03 -0.61 -1.66
N LEU A 69 -5.08 -1.24 -2.35
CA LEU A 69 -3.89 -1.85 -1.73
C LEU A 69 -2.68 -0.96 -2.07
N VAL A 70 -1.96 -0.51 -1.06
CA VAL A 70 -0.74 0.28 -1.25
C VAL A 70 0.45 -0.51 -0.71
N ILE A 71 1.37 -0.89 -1.59
CA ILE A 71 2.57 -1.64 -1.22
C ILE A 71 3.64 -0.63 -0.79
N CYS A 72 3.96 -0.64 0.50
CA CYS A 72 4.93 0.25 1.14
C CYS A 72 6.09 -0.52 1.78
N THR A 73 6.31 -1.75 1.37
CA THR A 73 7.44 -2.58 1.80
C THR A 73 8.74 -2.13 1.11
N PRO A 74 9.91 -2.54 1.61
CA PRO A 74 11.17 -2.30 0.89
C PRO A 74 11.10 -2.83 -0.55
N THR A 75 11.83 -2.20 -1.47
CA THR A 75 11.69 -2.41 -2.92
C THR A 75 11.79 -3.89 -3.34
N LEU A 76 12.73 -4.65 -2.79
CA LEU A 76 12.88 -6.06 -3.15
C LEU A 76 11.69 -6.89 -2.68
N VAL A 77 11.19 -6.61 -1.47
CA VAL A 77 10.01 -7.28 -0.93
C VAL A 77 8.75 -6.85 -1.67
N ALA A 78 8.67 -5.60 -2.11
CA ALA A 78 7.54 -5.07 -2.85
C ALA A 78 7.26 -5.87 -4.13
N ALA A 79 8.29 -6.24 -4.87
CA ALA A 79 8.15 -7.07 -6.08
C ALA A 79 7.56 -8.45 -5.77
N ASP A 80 8.03 -9.10 -4.71
CA ASP A 80 7.50 -10.38 -4.25
C ASP A 80 6.04 -10.28 -3.80
N VAL A 81 5.71 -9.23 -3.07
CA VAL A 81 4.34 -8.96 -2.61
C VAL A 81 3.41 -8.77 -3.81
N LEU A 82 3.81 -7.95 -4.77
CA LEU A 82 3.02 -7.72 -5.98
C LEU A 82 2.82 -9.02 -6.77
N GLY A 83 3.89 -9.80 -6.95
CA GLY A 83 3.82 -11.10 -7.61
C GLY A 83 2.90 -12.11 -6.91
N SER A 84 2.73 -11.97 -5.59
CA SER A 84 1.81 -12.79 -4.80
C SER A 84 0.36 -12.30 -4.87
N ILE A 85 0.15 -11.01 -5.01
CA ILE A 85 -1.19 -10.41 -5.11
C ILE A 85 -1.85 -10.73 -6.44
N LEU A 86 -1.14 -10.50 -7.55
CA LEU A 86 -1.73 -10.51 -8.89
C LEU A 86 -2.42 -11.82 -9.25
N PRO A 87 -1.85 -13.02 -8.98
CA PRO A 87 -2.57 -14.27 -9.25
C PRO A 87 -3.86 -14.45 -8.44
N ARG A 88 -3.93 -13.83 -7.27
CA ARG A 88 -5.10 -13.91 -6.37
C ARG A 88 -6.27 -13.04 -6.81
N LEU A 89 -6.06 -12.18 -7.79
CA LEU A 89 -7.14 -11.30 -8.30
C LEU A 89 -8.11 -12.05 -9.21
N ARG A 90 -7.71 -13.19 -9.73
CA ARG A 90 -8.53 -14.00 -10.62
C ARG A 90 -9.79 -14.48 -9.92
N GLY A 91 -10.93 -14.28 -10.56
CA GLY A 91 -12.22 -14.72 -10.03
C GLY A 91 -12.82 -13.82 -8.96
N LEU A 92 -12.16 -12.72 -8.60
CA LEU A 92 -12.75 -11.75 -7.68
C LEU A 92 -13.88 -10.98 -8.37
N ALA A 93 -15.01 -10.85 -7.68
CA ALA A 93 -16.12 -10.04 -8.17
C ALA A 93 -15.76 -8.55 -8.18
N ARG A 94 -14.89 -8.13 -7.26
CA ARG A 94 -14.40 -6.77 -7.15
C ARG A 94 -12.88 -6.79 -6.98
N VAL A 95 -12.17 -6.17 -7.92
CA VAL A 95 -10.71 -6.10 -7.91
C VAL A 95 -10.29 -4.77 -7.28
N PRO A 96 -9.44 -4.80 -6.22
CA PRO A 96 -8.95 -3.57 -5.63
C PRO A 96 -7.99 -2.83 -6.57
N VAL A 97 -7.89 -1.53 -6.41
CA VAL A 97 -6.81 -0.75 -7.04
C VAL A 97 -5.52 -1.09 -6.32
N ILE A 98 -4.45 -1.34 -7.07
CA ILE A 98 -3.15 -1.71 -6.52
C ILE A 98 -2.12 -0.67 -6.94
N THR A 99 -1.45 -0.10 -5.97
CA THR A 99 -0.36 0.84 -6.19
C THR A 99 0.79 0.55 -5.22
N ASP A 100 1.89 1.25 -5.39
CA ASP A 100 3.07 1.09 -4.55
C ASP A 100 3.77 2.43 -4.31
N ALA A 101 4.73 2.42 -3.39
CA ALA A 101 5.53 3.57 -3.03
C ALA A 101 7.03 3.33 -3.23
N ALA A 102 7.42 2.30 -3.95
CA ALA A 102 8.82 1.96 -4.17
C ALA A 102 9.53 2.99 -5.05
N SER A 103 10.79 3.27 -4.74
CA SER A 103 11.59 4.25 -5.50
C SER A 103 12.09 3.71 -6.84
N VAL A 104 12.11 2.40 -7.06
CA VAL A 104 12.53 1.75 -8.29
C VAL A 104 11.38 0.91 -8.83
N LYS A 105 11.07 1.05 -10.12
CA LYS A 105 9.92 0.41 -10.76
C LYS A 105 10.26 -0.87 -11.54
N GLY A 106 11.50 -1.05 -11.95
CA GLY A 106 11.90 -2.17 -12.80
C GLY A 106 11.54 -3.54 -12.23
N ASN A 107 11.80 -3.75 -10.95
CA ASN A 107 11.50 -5.01 -10.26
C ASN A 107 10.00 -5.28 -10.20
N LEU A 108 9.21 -4.26 -9.89
CA LEU A 108 7.77 -4.39 -9.82
C LEU A 108 7.17 -4.64 -11.21
N TYR A 109 7.64 -3.92 -12.21
CA TYR A 109 7.22 -4.14 -13.59
C TYR A 109 7.50 -5.57 -14.04
N ALA A 110 8.72 -6.07 -13.79
CA ALA A 110 9.10 -7.44 -14.14
C ALA A 110 8.25 -8.48 -13.41
N ALA A 111 8.02 -8.29 -12.12
CA ALA A 111 7.17 -9.19 -11.31
C ALA A 111 5.73 -9.20 -11.82
N ALA A 112 5.19 -8.04 -12.14
CA ALA A 112 3.84 -7.92 -12.69
C ALA A 112 3.73 -8.60 -14.06
N LYS A 113 4.69 -8.38 -14.94
CA LYS A 113 4.72 -8.98 -16.27
C LYS A 113 4.74 -10.51 -16.18
N THR A 114 5.56 -11.05 -15.30
CA THR A 114 5.64 -12.50 -15.08
C THR A 114 4.31 -13.05 -14.55
N ALA A 115 3.73 -12.40 -13.54
CA ALA A 115 2.51 -12.86 -12.89
C ALA A 115 1.27 -12.77 -13.79
N CYS A 116 1.24 -11.82 -14.72
CA CYS A 116 0.09 -11.54 -15.59
C CYS A 116 0.24 -12.06 -17.01
N GLY A 117 1.36 -12.69 -17.34
CA GLY A 117 1.63 -13.15 -18.72
C GLY A 117 1.71 -12.02 -19.74
N GLY A 118 2.07 -10.81 -19.30
CA GLY A 118 2.21 -9.64 -20.15
C GLY A 118 0.95 -8.77 -20.28
N GLU A 119 -0.19 -9.22 -19.78
CA GLU A 119 -1.43 -8.45 -19.75
C GLU A 119 -1.65 -7.90 -18.33
N PHE A 120 -1.38 -6.60 -18.15
CA PHE A 120 -1.52 -5.96 -16.85
C PHE A 120 -2.98 -5.66 -16.55
N PRO A 121 -3.46 -5.91 -15.32
CA PRO A 121 -4.80 -5.49 -14.93
C PRO A 121 -4.90 -3.96 -14.91
N PRO A 122 -6.03 -3.39 -15.33
CA PRO A 122 -6.21 -1.94 -15.36
C PRO A 122 -6.17 -1.30 -13.97
N GLU A 123 -6.38 -2.09 -12.92
CA GLU A 123 -6.34 -1.64 -11.52
C GLU A 123 -4.93 -1.41 -11.00
N LEU A 124 -3.89 -1.89 -11.72
CA LEU A 124 -2.51 -1.72 -11.31
C LEU A 124 -1.94 -0.39 -11.79
N VAL A 125 -1.57 0.47 -10.86
CA VAL A 125 -0.92 1.75 -11.13
C VAL A 125 0.31 1.88 -10.26
N LEU A 126 1.50 1.78 -10.85
CA LEU A 126 2.75 1.93 -10.11
C LEU A 126 2.99 3.40 -9.76
N GLY A 127 3.56 3.64 -8.59
CA GLY A 127 3.78 4.98 -8.09
C GLY A 127 5.09 5.14 -7.31
N HIS A 128 5.54 6.38 -7.20
CA HIS A 128 6.71 6.74 -6.41
C HIS A 128 6.50 8.12 -5.80
N PRO A 129 6.16 8.21 -4.51
CA PRO A 129 6.15 9.48 -3.81
C PRO A 129 7.58 9.97 -3.60
N ILE A 130 7.83 11.21 -3.97
CA ILE A 130 9.15 11.83 -3.80
C ILE A 130 9.17 12.48 -2.41
N ALA A 131 9.22 11.64 -1.40
CA ALA A 131 9.23 12.05 -0.01
C ALA A 131 9.96 10.99 0.82
N GLY A 132 10.50 11.39 1.93
CA GLY A 132 11.17 10.49 2.84
C GLY A 132 11.81 11.24 4.00
N SER A 133 12.47 10.48 4.86
CA SER A 133 13.20 10.98 6.01
C SER A 133 14.35 10.01 6.30
N GLU A 134 15.37 10.48 6.98
CA GLU A 134 16.45 9.64 7.50
C GLU A 134 15.97 8.69 8.63
N ARG A 135 14.82 9.01 9.24
CA ARG A 135 14.22 8.17 10.27
C ARG A 135 13.47 7.02 9.62
N SER A 136 13.23 5.97 10.40
CA SER A 136 12.53 4.78 9.95
C SER A 136 11.53 4.31 11.00
N GLY A 137 10.61 3.43 10.58
CA GLY A 137 9.60 2.83 11.43
C GLY A 137 8.33 3.66 11.56
N VAL A 138 7.26 2.99 12.01
CA VAL A 138 5.93 3.60 12.16
C VAL A 138 5.92 4.72 13.20
N GLU A 139 6.79 4.65 14.19
CA GLU A 139 6.90 5.67 15.24
C GLU A 139 7.42 7.00 14.70
N ALA A 140 8.22 6.97 13.64
CA ALA A 140 8.73 8.17 12.98
C ALA A 140 7.76 8.74 11.94
N SER A 141 6.66 8.05 11.66
CA SER A 141 5.68 8.46 10.65
C SER A 141 4.96 9.75 11.06
N LYS A 142 4.55 10.52 10.06
CA LYS A 142 3.85 11.79 10.27
C LYS A 142 2.90 12.09 9.12
N ALA A 143 1.75 12.69 9.47
CA ALA A 143 0.69 12.97 8.52
C ALA A 143 1.08 13.96 7.41
N ASP A 144 2.07 14.80 7.63
CA ASP A 144 2.50 15.83 6.70
C ASP A 144 3.72 15.48 5.85
N LEU A 145 4.19 14.22 5.91
CA LEU A 145 5.37 13.79 5.17
C LEU A 145 5.26 14.06 3.66
N TYR A 146 4.07 13.93 3.11
CA TYR A 146 3.84 14.08 1.66
C TYR A 146 3.39 15.48 1.24
N GLU A 147 3.16 16.39 2.18
CA GLU A 147 2.71 17.73 1.86
C GLU A 147 3.76 18.45 1.01
N ASN A 148 3.30 19.06 -0.09
CA ASN A 148 4.14 19.77 -1.07
C ASN A 148 5.19 18.89 -1.76
N HIS A 149 5.03 17.57 -1.72
CA HIS A 149 5.87 16.62 -2.43
C HIS A 149 5.16 16.05 -3.66
N ARG A 150 5.96 15.66 -4.65
CA ARG A 150 5.45 15.06 -5.88
C ARG A 150 5.21 13.57 -5.69
N VAL A 151 4.19 13.06 -6.36
CA VAL A 151 3.97 11.63 -6.54
C VAL A 151 4.01 11.36 -8.03
N ILE A 152 4.92 10.47 -8.44
CA ILE A 152 5.07 10.10 -9.84
C ILE A 152 4.29 8.81 -10.06
N LEU A 153 3.32 8.84 -10.98
CA LEU A 153 2.58 7.65 -11.39
C LEU A 153 3.19 7.11 -12.69
N THR A 154 3.36 5.80 -12.73
CA THR A 154 3.88 5.09 -13.90
C THR A 154 2.83 4.08 -14.36
N PRO A 155 1.89 4.48 -15.21
CA PRO A 155 0.88 3.58 -15.76
C PRO A 155 1.53 2.49 -16.61
N VAL A 156 0.98 1.29 -16.57
CA VAL A 156 1.47 0.12 -17.30
C VAL A 156 0.47 -0.36 -18.34
#